data_be2a8362356780f10fb4d633dfe9ef14
#
_entry.id   be2a8362356780f10fb4d633dfe9ef14
#
_cell.length_a   1.000
_cell.length_b   1.000
_cell.length_c   1.000
_cell.angle_alpha   90.00
_cell.angle_beta   90.00
_cell.angle_gamma   90.00
#
_symmetry.space_group_name_H-M   'P 1'
#
loop_
_entity.id
_entity.type
_entity.pdbx_description
1 polymer ?
#
loop_
_entity_poly.entity_id
_entity_poly.type
_entity_poly.pdbx_seq_one_letter_code
_entity_poly.pdbx_strand_id
1 'polypeptide(L)'
;MPLPTGLYSAAQVRALDAYAIDQLGVPGYTLMKRAGEAALRYLRSRWPTAYRVVIVCGSGNNGGDGYVLGRFAQAAGLTVTVLSATPPSALKGDALSAYNDCAASGARIQPFAAEMLKDGELIVDALLGTGLKSVIREELLPVVHAINSCGKQVFALDVPSGLDSDTGIAHGEAVRADCTVSFVGLKTGLMIGDGPEYAGTLYFDDLEVTPPAGDAQFSPRLERILESEIIQALPRRRRAAHKGDFGKVLIVGSGPSMPGATRLAGEACLRVGAGLVTVAVAPENLAAIASGRPELICLPFREAEELEEAIERAQVIAVGPGLGRSSWAREALDAVLRSGKPLVIDADALNLVAEAATKPDLTNCILTPHPGEASRLLGVDTDHVQHDRLSALGSLVEAYGATVVLKGAGTLVGAPSRTPAVCERGNPGMASAGMGDVLTGTIAGILAQCRDTWLSARVGVLAHAMAGDAVARTGERGLLASDVARELRTCVNL
;
A
#
# COMPACT_ATOMS: atom_id res chain seq x y z
N MET A 1 18.92 7.19 -0.82
CA MET A 1 18.91 5.87 -1.53
C MET A 1 17.49 5.58 -2.00
N PRO A 2 17.27 4.75 -3.03
CA PRO A 2 15.94 4.26 -3.34
C PRO A 2 15.41 3.44 -2.15
N LEU A 3 14.09 3.43 -1.95
CA LEU A 3 13.48 2.62 -0.89
C LEU A 3 13.71 1.12 -1.18
N PRO A 4 13.99 0.29 -0.15
CA PRO A 4 14.17 -1.15 -0.32
C PRO A 4 12.85 -1.83 -0.75
N THR A 5 12.94 -3.03 -1.33
CA THR A 5 11.78 -3.81 -1.72
C THR A 5 11.08 -4.43 -0.50
N GLY A 6 11.87 -4.94 0.45
CA GLY A 6 11.35 -5.63 1.65
C GLY A 6 10.94 -4.67 2.75
N LEU A 7 9.82 -5.01 3.41
CA LEU A 7 9.28 -4.31 4.57
C LEU A 7 9.21 -5.27 5.76
N TYR A 8 9.45 -4.74 6.94
CA TYR A 8 9.67 -5.52 8.15
C TYR A 8 8.72 -5.10 9.27
N SER A 9 8.42 -6.03 10.16
CA SER A 9 7.74 -5.70 11.43
C SER A 9 8.71 -5.06 12.42
N ALA A 10 8.16 -4.36 13.42
CA ALA A 10 8.94 -3.85 14.55
C ALA A 10 9.76 -4.95 15.25
N ALA A 11 9.21 -6.15 15.36
CA ALA A 11 9.90 -7.30 15.95
C ALA A 11 11.11 -7.73 15.11
N GLN A 12 10.96 -7.77 13.77
CA GLN A 12 12.05 -8.10 12.86
C GLN A 12 13.15 -7.04 12.86
N VAL A 13 12.78 -5.75 12.89
CA VAL A 13 13.79 -4.66 12.97
C VAL A 13 14.56 -4.74 14.27
N ARG A 14 13.91 -4.98 15.42
CA ARG A 14 14.63 -5.21 16.68
C ARG A 14 15.54 -6.44 16.63
N ALA A 15 15.15 -7.50 15.92
CA ALA A 15 16.00 -8.66 15.71
C ALA A 15 17.22 -8.33 14.83
N LEU A 16 17.05 -7.46 13.82
CA LEU A 16 18.17 -6.95 13.01
C LEU A 16 19.12 -6.07 13.82
N ASP A 17 18.61 -5.22 14.71
CA ASP A 17 19.43 -4.43 15.65
C ASP A 17 20.25 -5.35 16.57
N ALA A 18 19.60 -6.36 17.17
CA ALA A 18 20.28 -7.35 18.01
C ALA A 18 21.32 -8.13 17.21
N TYR A 19 21.01 -8.55 15.98
CA TYR A 19 21.98 -9.20 15.10
C TYR A 19 23.20 -8.31 14.82
N ALA A 20 22.99 -7.03 14.55
CA ALA A 20 24.08 -6.08 14.32
C ALA A 20 24.97 -5.94 15.56
N ILE A 21 24.37 -5.90 16.75
CA ILE A 21 25.10 -5.76 18.02
C ILE A 21 25.82 -7.06 18.38
N ASP A 22 25.13 -8.18 18.39
CA ASP A 22 25.61 -9.44 18.97
C ASP A 22 26.47 -10.25 17.99
N GLN A 23 26.19 -10.19 16.69
CA GLN A 23 26.85 -11.01 15.66
C GLN A 23 27.83 -10.21 14.82
N LEU A 24 27.49 -8.96 14.46
CA LEU A 24 28.41 -8.10 13.71
C LEU A 24 29.33 -7.27 14.61
N GLY A 25 29.11 -7.28 15.93
CA GLY A 25 29.92 -6.56 16.90
C GLY A 25 29.83 -5.03 16.81
N VAL A 26 28.73 -4.50 16.26
CA VAL A 26 28.48 -3.05 16.14
C VAL A 26 27.79 -2.56 17.42
N PRO A 27 28.45 -1.75 18.28
CA PRO A 27 27.83 -1.27 19.52
C PRO A 27 26.52 -0.51 19.23
N GLY A 28 25.48 -0.69 20.05
CA GLY A 28 24.18 -0.03 19.89
C GLY A 28 24.30 1.49 19.74
N TYR A 29 25.15 2.13 20.55
CA TYR A 29 25.42 3.56 20.42
C TYR A 29 26.06 3.95 19.08
N THR A 30 26.78 3.03 18.42
CA THR A 30 27.31 3.27 17.07
C THR A 30 26.19 3.25 16.02
N LEU A 31 25.22 2.33 16.14
CA LEU A 31 24.01 2.34 15.29
C LEU A 31 23.24 3.65 15.48
N MET A 32 23.03 4.08 16.72
CA MET A 32 22.38 5.35 17.05
C MET A 32 23.11 6.56 16.46
N LYS A 33 24.45 6.56 16.45
CA LYS A 33 25.24 7.61 15.78
C LYS A 33 25.03 7.60 14.27
N ARG A 34 25.02 6.43 13.63
CA ARG A 34 24.73 6.32 12.19
C ARG A 34 23.33 6.82 11.86
N ALA A 35 22.33 6.52 12.72
CA ALA A 35 20.96 7.03 12.54
C ALA A 35 20.90 8.57 12.59
N GLY A 36 21.54 9.19 13.58
CA GLY A 36 21.63 10.65 13.67
C GLY A 36 22.36 11.30 12.50
N GLU A 37 23.44 10.69 11.99
CA GLU A 37 24.17 11.14 10.79
C GLU A 37 23.30 11.02 9.52
N ALA A 38 22.61 9.90 9.34
CA ALA A 38 21.68 9.68 8.26
C ALA A 38 20.55 10.72 8.30
N ALA A 39 19.96 10.94 9.49
CA ALA A 39 18.91 11.93 9.69
C ALA A 39 19.40 13.34 9.29
N LEU A 40 20.60 13.76 9.71
CA LEU A 40 21.17 15.06 9.32
C LEU A 40 21.35 15.16 7.81
N ARG A 41 21.85 14.10 7.16
CA ARG A 41 22.04 14.08 5.71
C ARG A 41 20.72 14.28 4.96
N TYR A 42 19.65 13.58 5.35
CA TYR A 42 18.32 13.71 4.72
C TYR A 42 17.67 15.05 5.07
N LEU A 43 17.78 15.54 6.31
CA LEU A 43 17.32 16.86 6.71
C LEU A 43 17.90 17.95 5.81
N ARG A 44 19.24 17.95 5.65
CA ARG A 44 19.92 18.95 4.81
C ARG A 44 19.60 18.82 3.33
N SER A 45 19.39 17.61 2.85
CA SER A 45 18.97 17.36 1.46
C SER A 45 17.55 17.88 1.18
N ARG A 46 16.63 17.72 2.15
CA ARG A 46 15.23 18.08 1.97
C ARG A 46 14.96 19.55 2.28
N TRP A 47 15.65 20.11 3.27
CA TRP A 47 15.53 21.50 3.71
C TRP A 47 16.91 22.20 3.76
N PRO A 48 17.52 22.46 2.61
CA PRO A 48 18.89 23.00 2.54
C PRO A 48 19.02 24.40 3.12
N THR A 49 17.91 25.14 3.24
CA THR A 49 17.86 26.51 3.76
C THR A 49 17.41 26.60 5.21
N ALA A 50 16.94 25.49 5.82
CA ALA A 50 16.55 25.51 7.22
C ALA A 50 17.79 25.66 8.11
N TYR A 51 17.76 26.67 8.96
CA TYR A 51 18.86 26.99 9.86
C TYR A 51 18.52 26.77 11.34
N ARG A 52 17.23 26.98 11.72
CA ARG A 52 16.75 26.76 13.10
C ARG A 52 15.92 25.50 13.17
N VAL A 53 16.41 24.52 13.94
CA VAL A 53 15.78 23.21 14.10
C VAL A 53 15.39 22.98 15.55
N VAL A 54 14.14 22.60 15.79
CA VAL A 54 13.65 22.15 17.09
C VAL A 54 13.44 20.64 17.05
N ILE A 55 14.09 19.91 17.95
CA ILE A 55 14.04 18.46 18.02
C ILE A 55 13.28 18.05 19.28
N VAL A 56 12.18 17.31 19.13
CA VAL A 56 11.36 16.83 20.26
C VAL A 56 11.74 15.39 20.55
N CYS A 57 12.41 15.15 21.70
CA CYS A 57 12.96 13.85 22.08
C CYS A 57 12.12 13.18 23.17
N GLY A 58 11.86 11.87 22.97
CA GLY A 58 11.33 10.97 24.00
C GLY A 58 12.42 10.29 24.83
N SER A 59 12.02 9.29 25.65
CA SER A 59 12.92 8.55 26.54
C SER A 59 13.54 7.29 25.93
N GLY A 60 13.07 6.84 24.76
CA GLY A 60 13.55 5.63 24.09
C GLY A 60 14.69 5.88 23.10
N ASN A 61 15.05 4.83 22.33
CA ASN A 61 16.11 4.90 21.32
C ASN A 61 15.85 5.97 20.26
N ASN A 62 14.59 6.16 19.82
CA ASN A 62 14.23 7.23 18.88
C ASN A 62 14.56 8.62 19.44
N GLY A 63 14.32 8.84 20.75
CA GLY A 63 14.80 10.04 21.45
C GLY A 63 16.32 10.15 21.45
N GLY A 64 17.02 9.02 21.61
CA GLY A 64 18.47 8.92 21.47
C GLY A 64 18.97 9.37 20.11
N ASP A 65 18.34 8.88 19.03
CA ASP A 65 18.64 9.31 17.65
C ASP A 65 18.44 10.82 17.50
N GLY A 66 17.39 11.39 18.12
CA GLY A 66 17.13 12.83 18.16
C GLY A 66 18.23 13.61 18.88
N TYR A 67 18.73 13.16 20.02
CA TYR A 67 19.87 13.78 20.71
C TYR A 67 21.15 13.75 19.89
N VAL A 68 21.45 12.62 19.24
CA VAL A 68 22.59 12.48 18.32
C VAL A 68 22.46 13.44 17.14
N LEU A 69 21.28 13.48 16.50
CA LEU A 69 20.99 14.45 15.43
C LEU A 69 21.23 15.88 15.91
N GLY A 70 20.75 16.23 17.11
CA GLY A 70 20.92 17.56 17.69
C GLY A 70 22.37 17.98 17.80
N ARG A 71 23.23 17.07 18.34
CA ARG A 71 24.67 17.27 18.43
C ARG A 71 25.32 17.48 17.06
N PHE A 72 25.01 16.63 16.09
CA PHE A 72 25.60 16.71 14.74
C PHE A 72 25.10 17.92 13.97
N ALA A 73 23.81 18.27 14.09
CA ALA A 73 23.25 19.45 13.45
C ALA A 73 23.89 20.74 13.97
N GLN A 74 24.11 20.84 15.28
CA GLN A 74 24.83 21.96 15.90
C GLN A 74 26.28 22.04 15.41
N ALA A 75 27.00 20.91 15.39
CA ALA A 75 28.37 20.86 14.88
C ALA A 75 28.45 21.23 13.39
N ALA A 76 27.37 20.99 12.63
CA ALA A 76 27.24 21.40 11.23
C ALA A 76 26.78 22.85 11.04
N GLY A 77 26.68 23.64 12.11
CA GLY A 77 26.41 25.09 12.10
C GLY A 77 24.93 25.45 12.13
N LEU A 78 24.01 24.51 12.41
CA LEU A 78 22.60 24.86 12.62
C LEU A 78 22.35 25.37 14.04
N THR A 79 21.36 26.21 14.22
CA THR A 79 20.86 26.60 15.54
C THR A 79 19.84 25.55 16.00
N VAL A 80 20.23 24.77 17.02
CA VAL A 80 19.45 23.63 17.50
C VAL A 80 18.89 23.90 18.89
N THR A 81 17.60 23.63 19.09
CA THR A 81 16.97 23.52 20.41
C THR A 81 16.41 22.10 20.53
N VAL A 82 16.83 21.36 21.55
CA VAL A 82 16.27 20.06 21.85
C VAL A 82 15.26 20.19 22.98
N LEU A 83 14.03 19.73 22.74
CA LEU A 83 12.94 19.71 23.72
C LEU A 83 12.76 18.28 24.22
N SER A 84 13.05 18.06 25.50
CA SER A 84 12.87 16.75 26.14
C SER A 84 11.44 16.60 26.65
N ALA A 85 10.66 15.70 26.07
CA ALA A 85 9.30 15.40 26.49
C ALA A 85 9.22 14.57 27.79
N THR A 86 10.37 14.05 28.24
CA THR A 86 10.51 13.27 29.47
C THR A 86 11.72 13.74 30.27
N PRO A 87 11.69 13.66 31.63
CA PRO A 87 12.83 14.09 32.43
C PRO A 87 14.07 13.25 32.12
N PRO A 88 15.30 13.82 32.20
CA PRO A 88 16.54 13.09 31.93
C PRO A 88 16.73 11.80 32.78
N SER A 89 16.14 11.78 33.98
CA SER A 89 16.14 10.59 34.87
C SER A 89 15.39 9.36 34.30
N ALA A 90 14.55 9.57 33.28
CA ALA A 90 13.84 8.49 32.60
C ALA A 90 14.69 7.83 31.50
N LEU A 91 15.78 8.46 31.07
CA LEU A 91 16.66 7.96 30.01
C LEU A 91 17.55 6.81 30.54
N LYS A 92 17.81 5.82 29.69
CA LYS A 92 18.65 4.65 30.00
C LYS A 92 19.52 4.26 28.81
N GLY A 93 20.59 3.50 29.07
CA GLY A 93 21.43 2.91 28.02
C GLY A 93 21.96 3.95 27.02
N ASP A 94 21.86 3.61 25.73
CA ASP A 94 22.39 4.42 24.63
C ASP A 94 21.70 5.79 24.51
N ALA A 95 20.40 5.87 24.82
CA ALA A 95 19.67 7.14 24.83
C ALA A 95 20.18 8.10 25.92
N LEU A 96 20.57 7.59 27.10
CA LEU A 96 21.20 8.40 28.12
C LEU A 96 22.62 8.87 27.71
N SER A 97 23.38 7.99 27.07
CA SER A 97 24.68 8.35 26.50
C SER A 97 24.57 9.46 25.46
N ALA A 98 23.58 9.33 24.55
CA ALA A 98 23.28 10.34 23.52
C ALA A 98 22.89 11.70 24.13
N TYR A 99 22.05 11.69 25.17
CA TYR A 99 21.68 12.89 25.91
C TYR A 99 22.91 13.57 26.52
N ASN A 100 23.75 12.81 27.22
CA ASN A 100 24.94 13.33 27.88
C ASN A 100 25.93 13.94 26.87
N ASP A 101 26.16 13.27 25.74
CA ASP A 101 27.05 13.75 24.68
C ASP A 101 26.46 15.02 24.03
N CYS A 102 25.15 15.09 23.85
CA CYS A 102 24.46 16.26 23.31
C CYS A 102 24.58 17.45 24.27
N ALA A 103 24.36 17.23 25.57
CA ALA A 103 24.57 18.26 26.61
C ALA A 103 26.00 18.75 26.68
N ALA A 104 26.96 17.83 26.62
CA ALA A 104 28.40 18.15 26.66
C ALA A 104 28.85 18.97 25.42
N SER A 105 28.16 18.83 24.28
CA SER A 105 28.44 19.64 23.08
C SER A 105 27.98 21.10 23.17
N GLY A 106 27.29 21.49 24.26
CA GLY A 106 26.74 22.81 24.46
C GLY A 106 25.39 23.03 23.75
N ALA A 107 24.73 21.98 23.29
CA ALA A 107 23.40 22.06 22.71
C ALA A 107 22.37 22.57 23.75
N ARG A 108 21.46 23.42 23.33
CA ARG A 108 20.36 23.92 24.16
C ARG A 108 19.33 22.82 24.35
N ILE A 109 19.37 22.12 25.51
CA ILE A 109 18.37 21.13 25.90
C ILE A 109 17.44 21.73 26.95
N GLN A 110 16.12 21.61 26.75
CA GLN A 110 15.12 22.13 27.68
C GLN A 110 13.94 21.15 27.81
N PRO A 111 13.17 21.22 28.92
CA PRO A 111 11.89 20.52 29.01
C PRO A 111 10.97 20.97 27.87
N PHE A 112 10.10 20.08 27.41
CA PHE A 112 9.14 20.41 26.37
C PHE A 112 8.20 21.53 26.80
N ALA A 113 8.08 22.52 25.94
CA ALA A 113 7.11 23.60 26.05
C ALA A 113 6.61 23.94 24.63
N ALA A 114 5.30 23.91 24.43
CA ALA A 114 4.68 24.02 23.11
C ALA A 114 5.00 25.36 22.40
N GLU A 115 5.14 26.45 23.16
CA GLU A 115 5.51 27.78 22.65
C GLU A 115 6.89 27.80 22.00
N MET A 116 7.80 26.92 22.41
CA MET A 116 9.16 26.85 21.87
C MET A 116 9.23 26.21 20.47
N LEU A 117 8.18 25.51 20.03
CA LEU A 117 8.10 25.02 18.66
C LEU A 117 8.10 26.15 17.62
N LYS A 118 7.66 27.35 18.01
CA LYS A 118 7.65 28.55 17.13
C LYS A 118 9.05 29.04 16.78
N ASP A 119 10.05 28.72 17.60
CA ASP A 119 11.44 29.13 17.40
C ASP A 119 12.11 28.38 16.22
N GLY A 120 11.57 27.23 15.85
CA GLY A 120 12.05 26.40 14.73
C GLY A 120 11.49 26.82 13.38
N GLU A 121 12.29 26.61 12.34
CA GLU A 121 11.84 26.59 10.94
C GLU A 121 11.39 25.18 10.55
N LEU A 122 11.97 24.19 11.21
CA LEU A 122 11.70 22.77 11.07
C LEU A 122 11.57 22.12 12.45
N ILE A 123 10.58 21.26 12.61
CA ILE A 123 10.40 20.43 13.80
C ILE A 123 10.87 19.01 13.46
N VAL A 124 11.63 18.40 14.36
CA VAL A 124 12.00 16.97 14.26
C VAL A 124 11.22 16.21 15.33
N ASP A 125 10.45 15.23 14.89
CA ASP A 125 9.79 14.27 15.75
C ASP A 125 10.73 13.07 16.04
N ALA A 126 11.23 13.03 17.25
CA ALA A 126 12.03 11.94 17.82
C ALA A 126 11.40 11.46 19.15
N LEU A 127 10.06 11.55 19.27
CA LEU A 127 9.35 11.28 20.52
C LEU A 127 9.17 9.77 20.76
N LEU A 128 8.60 9.05 19.77
CA LEU A 128 8.36 7.61 19.81
C LEU A 128 8.80 6.98 18.48
N GLY A 129 9.33 5.75 18.53
CA GLY A 129 9.64 4.93 17.35
C GLY A 129 8.85 3.61 17.38
N THR A 130 9.43 2.51 16.90
CA THR A 130 8.82 1.16 16.81
C THR A 130 8.38 0.54 18.14
N GLY A 131 8.56 1.22 19.26
CA GLY A 131 8.17 0.75 20.59
C GLY A 131 6.68 0.89 20.94
N LEU A 132 5.89 1.58 20.11
CA LEU A 132 4.46 1.77 20.36
C LEU A 132 3.70 0.48 20.05
N LYS A 133 2.95 -0.03 21.05
CA LYS A 133 2.10 -1.24 20.92
C LYS A 133 0.62 -0.99 21.21
N SER A 134 0.26 0.25 21.52
CA SER A 134 -1.09 0.64 21.94
C SER A 134 -1.26 2.15 21.81
N VAL A 135 -2.38 2.67 22.30
CA VAL A 135 -2.64 4.11 22.38
C VAL A 135 -1.46 4.85 23.03
N ILE A 136 -1.12 6.00 22.48
CA ILE A 136 -0.11 6.91 23.07
C ILE A 136 -0.49 7.20 24.53
N ARG A 137 0.50 7.23 25.42
CA ARG A 137 0.29 7.63 26.80
C ARG A 137 -0.29 9.06 26.87
N GLU A 138 -1.28 9.26 27.71
CA GLU A 138 -2.01 10.54 27.83
C GLU A 138 -1.08 11.76 28.01
N GLU A 139 0.05 11.58 28.71
CA GLU A 139 1.05 12.61 28.96
C GLU A 139 1.73 13.11 27.65
N LEU A 140 1.77 12.28 26.61
CA LEU A 140 2.41 12.61 25.32
C LEU A 140 1.43 13.14 24.26
N LEU A 141 0.13 12.95 24.46
CA LEU A 141 -0.90 13.51 23.54
C LEU A 141 -0.78 15.02 23.36
N PRO A 142 -0.59 15.85 24.42
CA PRO A 142 -0.41 17.28 24.24
C PRO A 142 0.84 17.64 23.41
N VAL A 143 1.90 16.80 23.48
CA VAL A 143 3.13 17.00 22.67
C VAL A 143 2.84 16.77 21.20
N VAL A 144 2.19 15.65 20.86
CA VAL A 144 1.79 15.32 19.48
C VAL A 144 0.85 16.39 18.93
N HIS A 145 -0.15 16.78 19.71
CA HIS A 145 -1.09 17.85 19.32
C HIS A 145 -0.37 19.17 19.04
N ALA A 146 0.58 19.56 19.89
CA ALA A 146 1.37 20.78 19.70
C ALA A 146 2.21 20.74 18.43
N ILE A 147 2.86 19.59 18.13
CA ILE A 147 3.62 19.41 16.89
C ILE A 147 2.69 19.56 15.68
N ASN A 148 1.55 18.86 15.66
CA ASN A 148 0.59 18.93 14.55
C ASN A 148 0.00 20.33 14.34
N SER A 149 -0.13 21.13 15.43
CA SER A 149 -0.76 22.45 15.40
C SER A 149 0.23 23.61 15.22
N CYS A 150 1.54 23.37 15.24
CA CYS A 150 2.54 24.44 15.22
C CYS A 150 2.68 25.16 13.85
N GLY A 151 2.13 24.60 12.79
CA GLY A 151 2.18 25.15 11.43
C GLY A 151 3.58 25.14 10.80
N LYS A 152 4.47 24.28 11.28
CA LYS A 152 5.82 24.07 10.76
C LYS A 152 5.90 22.76 10.00
N GLN A 153 6.92 22.63 9.14
CA GLN A 153 7.23 21.33 8.55
C GLN A 153 7.79 20.38 9.60
N VAL A 154 7.45 19.10 9.48
CA VAL A 154 7.81 18.07 10.45
C VAL A 154 8.62 16.96 9.79
N PHE A 155 9.76 16.63 10.35
CA PHE A 155 10.63 15.52 9.98
C PHE A 155 10.59 14.46 11.06
N ALA A 156 10.00 13.30 10.79
CA ALA A 156 9.94 12.19 11.73
C ALA A 156 11.16 11.27 11.60
N LEU A 157 11.70 10.87 12.75
CA LEU A 157 12.74 9.83 12.82
C LEU A 157 12.07 8.47 13.02
N ASP A 158 12.49 7.52 12.22
CA ASP A 158 12.09 6.11 12.22
C ASP A 158 10.62 5.86 11.84
N VAL A 159 9.68 6.31 12.64
CA VAL A 159 8.22 6.24 12.42
C VAL A 159 7.59 7.48 13.06
N PRO A 160 6.61 8.14 12.42
CA PRO A 160 5.87 9.22 13.06
C PRO A 160 5.30 8.79 14.41
N SER A 161 5.52 9.59 15.45
CA SER A 161 5.10 9.25 16.80
C SER A 161 3.58 9.11 16.89
N GLY A 162 3.12 7.94 17.35
CA GLY A 162 1.70 7.61 17.43
C GLY A 162 1.20 6.68 16.33
N LEU A 163 1.97 6.47 15.29
CA LEU A 163 1.66 5.51 14.24
C LEU A 163 2.17 4.13 14.63
N ASP A 164 1.34 3.11 14.53
CA ASP A 164 1.75 1.72 14.69
C ASP A 164 2.62 1.29 13.51
N SER A 165 3.85 0.88 13.81
CA SER A 165 4.85 0.53 12.80
C SER A 165 4.59 -0.77 12.05
N ASP A 166 3.65 -1.61 12.52
CA ASP A 166 3.29 -2.88 11.91
C ASP A 166 2.00 -2.80 11.10
N THR A 167 0.98 -2.12 11.63
CA THR A 167 -0.36 -2.02 11.02
C THR A 167 -0.62 -0.70 10.29
N GLY A 168 0.16 0.33 10.62
CA GLY A 168 -0.06 1.69 10.09
C GLY A 168 -1.28 2.39 10.70
N ILE A 169 -1.79 1.91 11.82
CA ILE A 169 -2.93 2.55 12.49
C ILE A 169 -2.43 3.67 13.41
N ALA A 170 -3.07 4.83 13.29
CA ALA A 170 -2.92 5.91 14.26
C ALA A 170 -3.82 5.63 15.46
N HIS A 171 -3.24 5.23 16.60
CA HIS A 171 -3.98 4.94 17.82
C HIS A 171 -4.38 6.22 18.56
N GLY A 172 -5.40 6.88 18.06
CA GLY A 172 -5.90 8.17 18.54
C GLY A 172 -5.28 9.33 17.73
N GLU A 173 -4.17 9.88 18.17
CA GLU A 173 -3.47 10.95 17.47
C GLU A 173 -2.01 10.53 17.14
N ALA A 174 -1.55 10.83 15.93
CA ALA A 174 -0.17 10.61 15.51
C ALA A 174 0.41 11.90 14.91
N VAL A 175 1.72 12.03 14.94
CA VAL A 175 2.42 13.15 14.29
C VAL A 175 2.25 13.03 12.78
N ARG A 176 1.81 14.12 12.15
CA ARG A 176 1.73 14.27 10.68
C ARG A 176 3.07 14.82 10.17
N ALA A 177 3.90 13.93 9.65
CA ALA A 177 5.19 14.32 9.13
C ALA A 177 5.11 14.69 7.64
N ASP A 178 5.85 15.75 7.24
CA ASP A 178 6.09 16.04 5.82
C ASP A 178 7.08 15.05 5.21
N CYS A 179 7.90 14.47 6.07
CA CYS A 179 8.94 13.51 5.67
C CYS A 179 9.31 12.61 6.85
N THR A 180 9.59 11.35 6.56
CA THR A 180 10.06 10.36 7.54
C THR A 180 11.32 9.66 7.02
N VAL A 181 12.35 9.53 7.86
CA VAL A 181 13.50 8.65 7.59
C VAL A 181 13.40 7.41 8.47
N SER A 182 13.34 6.23 7.85
CA SER A 182 13.27 4.95 8.55
C SER A 182 14.64 4.25 8.52
N PHE A 183 14.97 3.52 9.59
CA PHE A 183 16.32 2.96 9.80
C PHE A 183 16.29 1.42 9.83
N VAL A 184 17.42 0.79 9.42
CA VAL A 184 17.72 -0.65 9.47
C VAL A 184 16.78 -1.51 8.62
N GLY A 185 15.49 -1.42 8.84
CA GLY A 185 14.43 -2.07 8.05
C GLY A 185 13.24 -1.15 7.86
N LEU A 186 12.75 -1.01 6.62
CA LEU A 186 11.57 -0.20 6.33
C LEU A 186 10.34 -0.87 6.94
N LYS A 187 9.57 -0.13 7.77
CA LYS A 187 8.45 -0.68 8.54
C LYS A 187 7.19 -0.81 7.69
N THR A 188 6.46 -1.92 7.87
CA THR A 188 5.22 -2.19 7.12
C THR A 188 4.18 -1.10 7.30
N GLY A 189 3.99 -0.62 8.52
CA GLY A 189 2.98 0.39 8.87
C GLY A 189 3.19 1.76 8.20
N LEU A 190 4.38 2.05 7.66
CA LEU A 190 4.61 3.28 6.90
C LEU A 190 3.93 3.29 5.52
N MET A 191 3.54 2.10 5.00
CA MET A 191 3.00 1.94 3.64
C MET A 191 1.56 1.41 3.60
N ILE A 192 0.99 1.03 4.73
CA ILE A 192 -0.37 0.49 4.83
C ILE A 192 -1.18 1.26 5.88
N GLY A 193 -2.49 1.07 5.87
CA GLY A 193 -3.39 1.74 6.82
C GLY A 193 -3.36 3.26 6.67
N ASP A 194 -3.18 3.96 7.80
CA ASP A 194 -3.05 5.41 7.86
C ASP A 194 -1.61 5.88 7.56
N GLY A 195 -0.65 4.95 7.50
CA GLY A 195 0.78 5.23 7.32
C GLY A 195 1.10 6.25 6.21
N PRO A 196 0.57 6.09 4.98
CA PRO A 196 0.79 7.05 3.91
C PRO A 196 0.33 8.48 4.20
N GLU A 197 -0.69 8.66 5.05
CA GLU A 197 -1.20 9.98 5.47
C GLU A 197 -0.29 10.66 6.48
N TYR A 198 0.37 9.88 7.35
CA TYR A 198 1.18 10.40 8.46
C TYR A 198 2.67 10.46 8.17
N ALA A 199 3.19 9.59 7.28
CA ALA A 199 4.63 9.46 7.05
C ALA A 199 5.21 10.49 6.08
N GLY A 200 4.40 11.09 5.22
CA GLY A 200 4.88 12.00 4.19
C GLY A 200 5.85 11.34 3.21
N THR A 201 6.86 12.09 2.77
CA THR A 201 7.90 11.51 1.89
C THR A 201 8.83 10.59 2.68
N LEU A 202 8.94 9.33 2.24
CA LEU A 202 9.78 8.34 2.92
C LEU A 202 11.22 8.38 2.42
N TYR A 203 12.15 8.34 3.37
CA TYR A 203 13.57 8.04 3.17
C TYR A 203 13.96 6.80 3.97
N PHE A 204 15.01 6.15 3.55
CA PHE A 204 15.50 4.93 4.20
C PHE A 204 17.02 4.91 4.29
N ASP A 205 17.52 4.42 5.43
CA ASP A 205 18.94 4.16 5.65
C ASP A 205 19.09 2.83 6.38
N ASP A 206 19.88 1.92 5.82
CA ASP A 206 20.12 0.60 6.40
C ASP A 206 21.11 0.62 7.58
N LEU A 207 21.73 1.75 7.87
CA LEU A 207 22.77 1.94 8.87
C LEU A 207 23.94 0.93 8.71
N GLU A 208 24.17 0.45 7.50
CA GLU A 208 25.16 -0.60 7.15
C GLU A 208 24.85 -1.95 7.84
N VAL A 209 23.59 -2.22 8.15
CA VAL A 209 23.11 -3.51 8.66
C VAL A 209 22.52 -4.31 7.50
N THR A 210 23.22 -5.37 7.09
CA THR A 210 22.75 -6.27 6.04
C THR A 210 22.15 -7.51 6.67
N PRO A 211 20.86 -7.81 6.44
CA PRO A 211 20.24 -9.05 6.92
C PRO A 211 20.99 -10.28 6.39
N PRO A 212 21.20 -11.33 7.21
CA PRO A 212 21.79 -12.57 6.73
C PRO A 212 20.87 -13.24 5.69
N ALA A 213 21.48 -13.63 4.56
CA ALA A 213 20.74 -14.26 3.48
C ALA A 213 20.23 -15.67 3.87
N GLY A 214 18.96 -15.96 3.54
CA GLY A 214 18.39 -17.30 3.73
C GLY A 214 17.88 -17.59 5.15
N ASP A 215 17.99 -16.67 6.08
CA ASP A 215 17.39 -16.81 7.41
C ASP A 215 15.95 -16.30 7.40
N ALA A 216 14.99 -17.20 7.68
CA ALA A 216 13.57 -16.90 7.68
C ALA A 216 13.18 -15.80 8.69
N GLN A 217 13.92 -15.65 9.80
CA GLN A 217 13.69 -14.62 10.80
C GLN A 217 13.84 -13.22 10.22
N PHE A 218 14.72 -13.05 9.24
CA PHE A 218 15.02 -11.79 8.59
C PHE A 218 14.39 -11.65 7.19
N SER A 219 13.52 -12.60 6.80
CA SER A 219 12.76 -12.49 5.56
C SER A 219 11.70 -11.38 5.68
N PRO A 220 11.54 -10.51 4.68
CA PRO A 220 10.53 -9.46 4.71
C PRO A 220 9.13 -10.01 4.95
N ARG A 221 8.35 -9.32 5.78
CA ARG A 221 6.93 -9.65 6.02
C ARG A 221 6.04 -9.20 4.87
N LEU A 222 6.47 -8.20 4.12
CA LEU A 222 5.74 -7.57 3.02
C LEU A 222 6.75 -7.08 1.99
N GLU A 223 6.40 -7.07 0.70
CA GLU A 223 7.24 -6.55 -0.38
C GLU A 223 6.54 -5.42 -1.13
N ARG A 224 7.30 -4.45 -1.61
CA ARG A 224 6.80 -3.43 -2.53
C ARG A 224 6.66 -3.99 -3.93
N ILE A 225 5.59 -3.62 -4.63
CA ILE A 225 5.42 -3.94 -6.05
C ILE A 225 6.25 -2.95 -6.88
N LEU A 226 7.11 -3.46 -7.75
CA LEU A 226 8.05 -2.65 -8.51
C LEU A 226 7.63 -2.50 -9.98
N GLU A 227 7.95 -1.35 -10.59
CA GLU A 227 7.66 -1.06 -12.02
C GLU A 227 8.33 -2.08 -12.97
N SER A 228 9.46 -2.67 -12.59
CA SER A 228 10.12 -3.73 -13.35
C SER A 228 9.26 -4.98 -13.54
N GLU A 229 8.28 -5.22 -12.68
CA GLU A 229 7.34 -6.34 -12.80
C GLU A 229 6.39 -6.18 -14.00
N ILE A 230 6.11 -4.93 -14.40
CA ILE A 230 5.30 -4.65 -15.62
C ILE A 230 6.02 -5.20 -16.86
N ILE A 231 7.33 -4.96 -16.97
CA ILE A 231 8.13 -5.45 -18.10
C ILE A 231 8.19 -6.99 -18.09
N GLN A 232 8.25 -7.60 -16.91
CA GLN A 232 8.23 -9.06 -16.74
C GLN A 232 6.89 -9.66 -17.19
N ALA A 233 5.77 -9.07 -16.79
CA ALA A 233 4.43 -9.55 -17.13
C ALA A 233 4.04 -9.29 -18.59
N LEU A 234 4.48 -8.15 -19.13
CA LEU A 234 4.10 -7.63 -20.43
C LEU A 234 5.35 -7.34 -21.28
N PRO A 235 6.07 -8.38 -21.72
CA PRO A 235 7.26 -8.19 -22.55
C PRO A 235 6.90 -7.59 -23.90
N ARG A 236 7.92 -6.97 -24.57
CA ARG A 236 7.75 -6.36 -25.87
C ARG A 236 7.13 -7.33 -26.88
N ARG A 237 6.08 -6.89 -27.57
CA ARG A 237 5.34 -7.69 -28.56
C ARG A 237 6.17 -7.96 -29.81
N ARG A 238 6.06 -9.16 -30.36
CA ARG A 238 6.68 -9.52 -31.64
C ARG A 238 5.95 -8.77 -32.78
N ARG A 239 6.68 -8.39 -33.83
CA ARG A 239 6.08 -7.68 -34.97
C ARG A 239 5.04 -8.53 -35.73
N ALA A 240 5.21 -9.85 -35.76
CA ALA A 240 4.30 -10.79 -36.42
C ALA A 240 3.18 -11.30 -35.53
N ALA A 241 2.97 -10.69 -34.34
CA ALA A 241 1.92 -11.09 -33.42
C ALA A 241 0.53 -10.73 -33.95
N HIS A 242 -0.45 -11.54 -33.60
CA HIS A 242 -1.86 -11.31 -33.92
C HIS A 242 -2.73 -11.27 -32.64
N LYS A 243 -3.98 -10.83 -32.75
CA LYS A 243 -4.88 -10.65 -31.60
C LYS A 243 -5.05 -11.91 -30.72
N GLY A 244 -4.94 -13.10 -31.29
CA GLY A 244 -5.03 -14.37 -30.56
C GLY A 244 -3.87 -14.63 -29.60
N ASP A 245 -2.70 -14.00 -29.81
CA ASP A 245 -1.52 -14.16 -28.97
C ASP A 245 -1.66 -13.40 -27.62
N PHE A 246 -2.58 -12.43 -27.55
CA PHE A 246 -2.75 -11.54 -26.40
C PHE A 246 -3.98 -11.89 -25.55
N GLY A 247 -4.53 -13.05 -25.75
CA GLY A 247 -5.60 -13.63 -24.94
C GLY A 247 -7.00 -13.19 -25.32
N LYS A 248 -7.96 -14.01 -24.86
CA LYS A 248 -9.40 -13.81 -25.02
C LYS A 248 -10.01 -13.70 -23.63
N VAL A 249 -10.62 -12.58 -23.33
CA VAL A 249 -11.26 -12.31 -22.04
C VAL A 249 -12.77 -12.25 -22.22
N LEU A 250 -13.50 -12.94 -21.34
CA LEU A 250 -14.93 -12.79 -21.15
C LEU A 250 -15.18 -11.98 -19.87
N ILE A 251 -15.98 -10.95 -19.91
CA ILE A 251 -16.42 -10.18 -18.75
C ILE A 251 -17.91 -10.39 -18.58
N VAL A 252 -18.32 -10.95 -17.44
CA VAL A 252 -19.73 -11.24 -17.12
C VAL A 252 -20.21 -10.28 -16.05
N GLY A 253 -21.23 -9.48 -16.39
CA GLY A 253 -21.73 -8.47 -15.46
C GLY A 253 -22.84 -7.62 -16.07
N SER A 254 -22.93 -6.36 -15.61
CA SER A 254 -23.97 -5.41 -16.05
C SER A 254 -25.36 -6.03 -16.16
N GLY A 255 -25.89 -6.46 -15.01
CA GLY A 255 -27.32 -6.74 -14.84
C GLY A 255 -28.15 -5.50 -15.18
N PRO A 256 -29.51 -5.58 -15.17
CA PRO A 256 -30.38 -4.58 -15.75
C PRO A 256 -30.15 -3.11 -15.41
N SER A 257 -29.52 -2.83 -14.23
CA SER A 257 -29.43 -1.46 -13.69
C SER A 257 -28.05 -0.79 -13.80
N MET A 258 -26.98 -1.50 -14.24
CA MET A 258 -25.60 -0.99 -14.20
C MET A 258 -24.82 -1.19 -15.50
N PRO A 259 -25.19 -0.54 -16.62
CA PRO A 259 -24.54 -0.74 -17.92
C PRO A 259 -23.09 -0.29 -17.99
N GLY A 260 -22.66 0.63 -17.10
CA GLY A 260 -21.32 1.23 -17.14
C GLY A 260 -20.20 0.32 -16.66
N ALA A 261 -20.46 -0.60 -15.74
CA ALA A 261 -19.46 -1.38 -15.05
C ALA A 261 -18.66 -2.31 -15.98
N THR A 262 -19.32 -3.18 -16.74
CA THR A 262 -18.62 -4.06 -17.70
C THR A 262 -17.98 -3.28 -18.85
N ARG A 263 -18.53 -2.12 -19.22
CA ARG A 263 -17.91 -1.26 -20.22
C ARG A 263 -16.57 -0.71 -19.72
N LEU A 264 -16.51 -0.21 -18.50
CA LEU A 264 -15.25 0.28 -17.87
C LEU A 264 -14.24 -0.86 -17.75
N ALA A 265 -14.65 -2.02 -17.26
CA ALA A 265 -13.80 -3.21 -17.18
C ALA A 265 -13.31 -3.66 -18.56
N GLY A 266 -14.20 -3.68 -19.57
CA GLY A 266 -13.86 -4.04 -20.93
C GLY A 266 -12.89 -3.08 -21.59
N GLU A 267 -13.09 -1.77 -21.41
CA GLU A 267 -12.16 -0.75 -21.92
C GLU A 267 -10.79 -0.89 -21.26
N ALA A 268 -10.73 -1.03 -19.95
CA ALA A 268 -9.48 -1.23 -19.23
C ALA A 268 -8.74 -2.49 -19.72
N CYS A 269 -9.46 -3.59 -19.90
CA CYS A 269 -8.93 -4.85 -20.42
C CYS A 269 -8.30 -4.68 -21.82
N LEU A 270 -8.95 -3.96 -22.73
CA LEU A 270 -8.40 -3.63 -24.04
C LEU A 270 -7.18 -2.71 -23.95
N ARG A 271 -7.21 -1.71 -23.05
CA ARG A 271 -6.13 -0.71 -22.87
C ARG A 271 -4.83 -1.31 -22.35
N VAL A 272 -4.91 -2.37 -21.53
CA VAL A 272 -3.73 -3.11 -21.10
C VAL A 272 -3.30 -4.16 -22.11
N GLY A 273 -4.05 -4.33 -23.22
CA GLY A 273 -3.59 -5.05 -24.38
C GLY A 273 -4.16 -6.43 -24.59
N ALA A 274 -5.26 -6.82 -23.94
CA ALA A 274 -5.97 -8.04 -24.28
C ALA A 274 -6.35 -8.08 -25.78
N GLY A 275 -6.24 -9.24 -26.41
CA GLY A 275 -6.42 -9.36 -27.85
C GLY A 275 -7.87 -9.35 -28.30
N LEU A 276 -8.75 -9.94 -27.52
CA LEU A 276 -10.21 -9.96 -27.72
C LEU A 276 -10.93 -9.86 -26.37
N VAL A 277 -11.91 -8.98 -26.28
CA VAL A 277 -12.73 -8.82 -25.08
C VAL A 277 -14.21 -8.95 -25.45
N THR A 278 -14.86 -9.94 -24.86
CA THR A 278 -16.29 -10.15 -24.93
C THR A 278 -16.92 -9.71 -23.60
N VAL A 279 -17.99 -8.94 -23.66
CA VAL A 279 -18.78 -8.55 -22.49
C VAL A 279 -20.15 -9.21 -22.55
N ALA A 280 -20.46 -10.07 -21.59
CA ALA A 280 -21.75 -10.75 -21.47
C ALA A 280 -22.62 -9.98 -20.46
N VAL A 281 -23.79 -9.53 -20.90
CA VAL A 281 -24.60 -8.54 -20.20
C VAL A 281 -26.11 -8.80 -20.35
N ALA A 282 -26.91 -8.23 -19.47
CA ALA A 282 -28.37 -8.23 -19.66
C ALA A 282 -28.75 -7.56 -20.99
N PRO A 283 -29.70 -8.11 -21.75
CA PRO A 283 -30.05 -7.61 -23.09
C PRO A 283 -30.39 -6.13 -23.15
N GLU A 284 -30.97 -5.58 -22.09
CA GLU A 284 -31.34 -4.18 -21.95
C GLU A 284 -30.12 -3.23 -22.04
N ASN A 285 -28.95 -3.70 -21.67
CA ASN A 285 -27.73 -2.90 -21.63
C ASN A 285 -26.88 -2.97 -22.92
N LEU A 286 -27.24 -3.86 -23.86
CA LEU A 286 -26.47 -4.09 -25.09
C LEU A 286 -26.17 -2.81 -25.86
N ALA A 287 -27.20 -2.00 -26.14
CA ALA A 287 -27.03 -0.79 -26.94
C ALA A 287 -26.15 0.26 -26.25
N ALA A 288 -26.33 0.43 -24.95
CA ALA A 288 -25.53 1.39 -24.15
C ALA A 288 -24.05 1.05 -24.13
N ILE A 289 -23.72 -0.23 -24.07
CA ILE A 289 -22.32 -0.69 -24.02
C ILE A 289 -21.68 -0.64 -25.41
N ALA A 290 -22.37 -1.20 -26.41
CA ALA A 290 -21.88 -1.26 -27.81
C ALA A 290 -21.63 0.13 -28.41
N SER A 291 -22.54 1.10 -28.15
CA SER A 291 -22.40 2.47 -28.65
C SER A 291 -21.22 3.20 -28.00
N GLY A 292 -20.87 2.84 -26.76
CA GLY A 292 -19.82 3.52 -26.01
C GLY A 292 -18.39 3.05 -26.30
N ARG A 293 -18.22 1.78 -26.76
CA ARG A 293 -16.92 1.19 -27.10
C ARG A 293 -17.07 0.12 -28.16
N PRO A 294 -16.95 0.46 -29.44
CA PRO A 294 -17.22 -0.46 -30.56
C PRO A 294 -16.22 -1.62 -30.67
N GLU A 295 -15.07 -1.53 -30.00
CA GLU A 295 -14.07 -2.61 -29.97
C GLU A 295 -14.46 -3.78 -29.06
N LEU A 296 -15.46 -3.61 -28.20
CA LEU A 296 -16.01 -4.67 -27.35
C LEU A 296 -16.98 -5.56 -28.14
N ILE A 297 -16.82 -6.87 -27.99
CA ILE A 297 -17.78 -7.85 -28.51
C ILE A 297 -18.87 -8.00 -27.45
N CYS A 298 -20.09 -7.56 -27.75
CA CYS A 298 -21.19 -7.62 -26.80
C CYS A 298 -22.02 -8.87 -26.98
N LEU A 299 -22.24 -9.65 -25.93
CA LEU A 299 -23.09 -10.85 -25.87
C LEU A 299 -24.26 -10.58 -24.92
N PRO A 300 -25.46 -10.35 -25.43
CA PRO A 300 -26.65 -10.32 -24.58
C PRO A 300 -27.00 -11.76 -24.15
N PHE A 301 -27.39 -11.98 -22.89
CA PHE A 301 -27.84 -13.29 -22.41
C PHE A 301 -28.97 -13.14 -21.39
N ARG A 302 -29.94 -14.06 -21.44
CA ARG A 302 -31.07 -14.18 -20.51
C ARG A 302 -30.88 -15.37 -19.57
N GLU A 303 -30.43 -16.46 -20.11
CA GLU A 303 -30.22 -17.72 -19.41
C GLU A 303 -28.72 -18.08 -19.39
N ALA A 304 -28.26 -18.75 -18.33
CA ALA A 304 -26.83 -19.06 -18.12
C ALA A 304 -26.24 -19.96 -19.22
N GLU A 305 -27.07 -20.78 -19.85
CA GLU A 305 -26.69 -21.66 -20.95
C GLU A 305 -26.19 -20.90 -22.18
N GLU A 306 -26.69 -19.68 -22.39
CA GLU A 306 -26.25 -18.81 -23.50
C GLU A 306 -24.78 -18.33 -23.32
N LEU A 307 -24.21 -18.49 -22.13
CA LEU A 307 -22.81 -18.19 -21.84
C LEU A 307 -21.84 -19.32 -22.23
N GLU A 308 -22.29 -20.55 -22.40
CA GLU A 308 -21.45 -21.74 -22.54
C GLU A 308 -20.39 -21.59 -23.65
N GLU A 309 -20.81 -21.18 -24.85
CA GLU A 309 -19.88 -20.98 -25.98
C GLU A 309 -18.85 -19.87 -25.70
N ALA A 310 -19.26 -18.78 -25.05
CA ALA A 310 -18.36 -17.69 -24.71
C ALA A 310 -17.38 -18.10 -23.60
N ILE A 311 -17.84 -18.85 -22.60
CA ILE A 311 -17.03 -19.45 -21.55
C ILE A 311 -15.99 -20.38 -22.15
N GLU A 312 -16.39 -21.29 -23.06
CA GLU A 312 -15.46 -22.23 -23.70
C GLU A 312 -14.34 -21.52 -24.47
N ARG A 313 -14.69 -20.46 -25.21
CA ARG A 313 -13.73 -19.66 -26.01
C ARG A 313 -12.83 -18.76 -25.19
N ALA A 314 -13.21 -18.42 -23.97
CA ALA A 314 -12.45 -17.55 -23.10
C ALA A 314 -11.20 -18.27 -22.53
N GLN A 315 -10.12 -17.51 -22.36
CA GLN A 315 -8.92 -17.94 -21.63
C GLN A 315 -8.90 -17.43 -20.19
N VAL A 316 -9.55 -16.29 -19.96
CA VAL A 316 -9.75 -15.69 -18.64
C VAL A 316 -11.17 -15.14 -18.59
N ILE A 317 -11.81 -15.26 -17.44
CA ILE A 317 -13.15 -14.69 -17.21
C ILE A 317 -13.06 -13.71 -16.04
N ALA A 318 -13.60 -12.51 -16.21
CA ALA A 318 -13.88 -11.59 -15.11
C ALA A 318 -15.39 -11.59 -14.85
N VAL A 319 -15.79 -11.67 -13.57
CA VAL A 319 -17.20 -11.71 -13.18
C VAL A 319 -17.45 -10.81 -11.98
N GLY A 320 -18.58 -10.09 -12.04
CA GLY A 320 -19.04 -9.29 -10.91
C GLY A 320 -19.31 -7.83 -11.18
N PRO A 321 -18.58 -7.11 -12.06
CA PRO A 321 -18.84 -5.71 -12.35
C PRO A 321 -20.31 -5.44 -12.72
N GLY A 322 -21.07 -4.80 -11.80
CA GLY A 322 -22.49 -4.54 -11.99
C GLY A 322 -23.39 -5.74 -12.22
N LEU A 323 -23.00 -6.93 -11.76
CA LEU A 323 -23.75 -8.18 -11.96
C LEU A 323 -25.11 -8.19 -11.23
N GLY A 324 -25.18 -7.55 -10.07
CA GLY A 324 -26.32 -7.64 -9.18
C GLY A 324 -26.34 -8.94 -8.38
N ARG A 325 -27.45 -9.18 -7.65
CA ARG A 325 -27.60 -10.32 -6.72
C ARG A 325 -28.88 -11.13 -6.96
N SER A 326 -29.46 -11.02 -8.16
CA SER A 326 -30.66 -11.76 -8.58
C SER A 326 -30.38 -13.25 -8.82
N SER A 327 -31.42 -14.04 -9.12
CA SER A 327 -31.26 -15.43 -9.58
C SER A 327 -30.44 -15.50 -10.86
N TRP A 328 -30.70 -14.60 -11.81
CA TRP A 328 -29.90 -14.47 -13.03
C TRP A 328 -28.39 -14.30 -12.75
N ALA A 329 -28.05 -13.43 -11.77
CA ALA A 329 -26.66 -13.21 -11.39
C ALA A 329 -26.02 -14.45 -10.74
N ARG A 330 -26.78 -15.19 -9.92
CA ARG A 330 -26.32 -16.44 -9.29
C ARG A 330 -26.06 -17.54 -10.32
N GLU A 331 -27.00 -17.75 -11.24
CA GLU A 331 -26.89 -18.72 -12.32
C GLU A 331 -25.69 -18.43 -13.24
N ALA A 332 -25.49 -17.16 -13.59
CA ALA A 332 -24.33 -16.72 -14.36
C ALA A 332 -23.01 -16.97 -13.61
N LEU A 333 -22.95 -16.64 -12.32
CA LEU A 333 -21.76 -16.92 -11.49
C LEU A 333 -21.49 -18.41 -11.39
N ASP A 334 -22.52 -19.24 -11.16
CA ASP A 334 -22.39 -20.68 -11.07
C ASP A 334 -21.88 -21.30 -12.38
N ALA A 335 -22.34 -20.81 -13.54
CA ALA A 335 -21.83 -21.24 -14.84
C ALA A 335 -20.34 -20.91 -15.01
N VAL A 336 -19.93 -19.69 -14.61
CA VAL A 336 -18.53 -19.26 -14.65
C VAL A 336 -17.66 -20.09 -13.70
N LEU A 337 -18.10 -20.33 -12.48
CA LEU A 337 -17.36 -21.13 -11.49
C LEU A 337 -17.15 -22.58 -11.95
N ARG A 338 -18.15 -23.20 -12.57
CA ARG A 338 -18.04 -24.57 -13.13
C ARG A 338 -17.05 -24.67 -14.28
N SER A 339 -16.64 -23.56 -14.89
CA SER A 339 -15.76 -23.57 -16.07
C SER A 339 -14.32 -24.05 -15.78
N GLY A 340 -13.84 -23.95 -14.54
CA GLY A 340 -12.44 -24.22 -14.16
C GLY A 340 -11.42 -23.28 -14.80
N LYS A 341 -11.86 -22.21 -15.47
CA LYS A 341 -10.99 -21.22 -16.09
C LYS A 341 -10.35 -20.30 -15.02
N PRO A 342 -9.21 -19.65 -15.32
CA PRO A 342 -8.71 -18.56 -14.50
C PRO A 342 -9.74 -17.43 -14.39
N LEU A 343 -10.07 -17.01 -13.15
CA LEU A 343 -11.12 -16.02 -12.89
C LEU A 343 -10.58 -14.77 -12.20
N VAL A 344 -11.19 -13.63 -12.50
CA VAL A 344 -11.12 -12.42 -11.68
C VAL A 344 -12.53 -12.16 -11.13
N ILE A 345 -12.69 -12.23 -9.82
CA ILE A 345 -13.97 -12.13 -9.12
C ILE A 345 -14.01 -10.84 -8.32
N ASP A 346 -14.97 -9.95 -8.62
CA ASP A 346 -15.10 -8.62 -8.02
C ASP A 346 -16.54 -8.30 -7.64
N ALA A 347 -16.73 -7.28 -6.87
CA ALA A 347 -18.00 -6.61 -6.61
C ALA A 347 -19.15 -7.58 -6.22
N ASP A 348 -20.25 -7.58 -7.00
CA ASP A 348 -21.42 -8.39 -6.68
C ASP A 348 -21.15 -9.88 -6.66
N ALA A 349 -20.21 -10.37 -7.48
CA ALA A 349 -19.80 -11.78 -7.45
C ALA A 349 -19.11 -12.16 -6.14
N LEU A 350 -18.30 -11.28 -5.53
CA LEU A 350 -17.73 -11.50 -4.19
C LEU A 350 -18.81 -11.59 -3.12
N ASN A 351 -19.85 -10.74 -3.22
CA ASN A 351 -20.99 -10.80 -2.30
C ASN A 351 -21.74 -12.12 -2.42
N LEU A 352 -21.95 -12.62 -3.65
CA LEU A 352 -22.60 -13.91 -3.91
C LEU A 352 -21.74 -15.08 -3.39
N VAL A 353 -20.42 -15.02 -3.55
CA VAL A 353 -19.48 -16.00 -2.97
C VAL A 353 -19.57 -16.01 -1.43
N ALA A 354 -19.67 -14.83 -0.80
CA ALA A 354 -19.80 -14.74 0.65
C ALA A 354 -21.13 -15.32 1.17
N GLU A 355 -22.20 -15.27 0.37
CA GLU A 355 -23.54 -15.82 0.68
C GLU A 355 -23.67 -17.32 0.37
N ALA A 356 -22.71 -17.93 -0.33
CA ALA A 356 -22.79 -19.32 -0.75
C ALA A 356 -22.79 -20.26 0.47
N ALA A 357 -23.69 -21.24 0.47
CA ALA A 357 -23.79 -22.24 1.55
C ALA A 357 -22.53 -23.10 1.68
N THR A 358 -21.84 -23.30 0.55
CA THR A 358 -20.55 -24.00 0.50
C THR A 358 -19.56 -23.13 -0.25
N LYS A 359 -18.35 -22.98 0.30
CA LYS A 359 -17.30 -22.19 -0.36
C LYS A 359 -16.88 -22.88 -1.67
N PRO A 360 -16.89 -22.16 -2.80
CA PRO A 360 -16.38 -22.71 -4.06
C PRO A 360 -14.85 -22.88 -4.02
N ASP A 361 -14.31 -23.75 -4.86
CA ASP A 361 -12.86 -23.81 -5.11
C ASP A 361 -12.43 -22.61 -5.96
N LEU A 362 -11.57 -21.76 -5.39
CA LEU A 362 -11.08 -20.53 -6.01
C LEU A 362 -9.55 -20.49 -6.18
N THR A 363 -8.90 -21.65 -6.14
CA THR A 363 -7.42 -21.76 -6.18
C THR A 363 -6.78 -21.13 -7.42
N ASN A 364 -7.50 -21.07 -8.56
CA ASN A 364 -7.03 -20.43 -9.80
C ASN A 364 -7.70 -19.07 -10.04
N CYS A 365 -8.10 -18.40 -8.96
CA CYS A 365 -8.84 -17.12 -9.04
C CYS A 365 -8.05 -15.96 -8.45
N ILE A 366 -8.41 -14.76 -8.89
CA ILE A 366 -8.01 -13.49 -8.27
C ILE A 366 -9.27 -12.86 -7.71
N LEU A 367 -9.31 -12.65 -6.39
CA LEU A 367 -10.38 -11.93 -5.70
C LEU A 367 -9.96 -10.49 -5.47
N THR A 368 -10.84 -9.52 -5.73
CA THR A 368 -10.50 -8.10 -5.60
C THR A 368 -11.39 -7.36 -4.59
N PRO A 369 -11.50 -7.82 -3.32
CA PRO A 369 -12.38 -7.20 -2.36
C PRO A 369 -11.90 -5.80 -1.91
N HIS A 370 -12.83 -4.86 -1.78
CA HIS A 370 -12.65 -3.70 -0.91
C HIS A 370 -12.92 -4.11 0.56
N PRO A 371 -12.57 -3.28 1.58
CA PRO A 371 -12.71 -3.70 2.99
C PRO A 371 -14.11 -4.21 3.39
N GLY A 372 -15.19 -3.61 2.84
CA GLY A 372 -16.56 -4.07 3.12
C GLY A 372 -16.92 -5.40 2.44
N GLU A 373 -16.33 -5.74 1.28
CA GLU A 373 -16.46 -7.07 0.65
C GLU A 373 -15.64 -8.10 1.41
N ALA A 374 -14.41 -7.73 1.81
CA ALA A 374 -13.54 -8.57 2.62
C ALA A 374 -14.19 -8.95 3.97
N SER A 375 -14.86 -8.00 4.62
CA SER A 375 -15.57 -8.25 5.87
C SER A 375 -16.69 -9.28 5.72
N ARG A 376 -17.46 -9.24 4.61
CA ARG A 376 -18.49 -10.24 4.31
C ARG A 376 -17.91 -11.61 4.00
N LEU A 377 -16.83 -11.65 3.22
CA LEU A 377 -16.12 -12.90 2.91
C LEU A 377 -15.54 -13.59 4.15
N LEU A 378 -15.10 -12.82 5.14
CA LEU A 378 -14.56 -13.32 6.41
C LEU A 378 -15.61 -13.49 7.50
N GLY A 379 -16.80 -12.89 7.36
CA GLY A 379 -17.83 -12.88 8.41
C GLY A 379 -17.44 -12.05 9.64
N VAL A 380 -16.71 -10.94 9.42
CA VAL A 380 -16.25 -10.00 10.46
C VAL A 380 -16.69 -8.57 10.15
N ASP A 381 -16.50 -7.64 11.07
CA ASP A 381 -16.77 -6.23 10.83
C ASP A 381 -15.71 -5.58 9.93
N THR A 382 -16.09 -4.53 9.21
CA THR A 382 -15.16 -3.77 8.35
C THR A 382 -14.04 -3.14 9.15
N ASP A 383 -14.31 -2.69 10.37
CA ASP A 383 -13.30 -2.11 11.27
C ASP A 383 -12.24 -3.16 11.66
N HIS A 384 -12.63 -4.42 11.84
CA HIS A 384 -11.68 -5.52 12.06
C HIS A 384 -10.71 -5.67 10.87
N VAL A 385 -11.22 -5.63 9.63
CA VAL A 385 -10.40 -5.69 8.41
C VAL A 385 -9.44 -4.50 8.32
N GLN A 386 -9.91 -3.30 8.66
CA GLN A 386 -9.11 -2.08 8.57
C GLN A 386 -8.07 -1.98 9.69
N HIS A 387 -8.35 -2.55 10.87
CA HIS A 387 -7.44 -2.53 12.01
C HIS A 387 -6.14 -3.31 11.76
N ASP A 388 -6.21 -4.45 11.07
CA ASP A 388 -5.02 -5.20 10.63
C ASP A 388 -5.26 -5.78 9.23
N ARG A 389 -5.01 -4.94 8.23
CA ARG A 389 -5.22 -5.28 6.81
C ARG A 389 -4.36 -6.45 6.35
N LEU A 390 -3.15 -6.59 6.90
CA LEU A 390 -2.25 -7.68 6.51
C LEU A 390 -2.71 -9.02 7.07
N SER A 391 -3.19 -9.07 8.30
CA SER A 391 -3.81 -10.27 8.87
C SER A 391 -5.11 -10.62 8.16
N ALA A 392 -5.95 -9.63 7.84
CA ALA A 392 -7.18 -9.85 7.07
C ALA A 392 -6.90 -10.43 5.68
N LEU A 393 -5.86 -9.93 4.99
CA LEU A 393 -5.39 -10.50 3.72
C LEU A 393 -4.98 -11.96 3.87
N GLY A 394 -4.18 -12.28 4.90
CA GLY A 394 -3.77 -13.66 5.20
C GLY A 394 -4.96 -14.59 5.41
N SER A 395 -5.95 -14.16 6.19
CA SER A 395 -7.18 -14.91 6.44
C SER A 395 -8.02 -15.14 5.17
N LEU A 396 -8.08 -14.16 4.25
CA LEU A 396 -8.75 -14.32 2.95
C LEU A 396 -8.02 -15.34 2.07
N VAL A 397 -6.68 -15.25 1.99
CA VAL A 397 -5.85 -16.19 1.22
C VAL A 397 -6.02 -17.62 1.76
N GLU A 398 -5.99 -17.80 3.07
CA GLU A 398 -6.19 -19.11 3.71
C GLU A 398 -7.60 -19.66 3.47
N ALA A 399 -8.62 -18.82 3.61
CA ALA A 399 -10.02 -19.22 3.50
C ALA A 399 -10.42 -19.64 2.08
N TYR A 400 -9.83 -19.07 1.05
CA TYR A 400 -10.23 -19.28 -0.35
C TYR A 400 -9.16 -19.92 -1.24
N GLY A 401 -7.92 -20.06 -0.77
CA GLY A 401 -6.80 -20.61 -1.56
C GLY A 401 -6.45 -19.79 -2.81
N ALA A 402 -6.98 -18.56 -2.92
CA ALA A 402 -6.91 -17.69 -4.09
C ALA A 402 -5.80 -16.65 -3.96
N THR A 403 -5.46 -16.02 -5.09
CA THR A 403 -4.77 -14.72 -5.07
C THR A 403 -5.78 -13.64 -4.67
N VAL A 404 -5.47 -12.81 -3.69
CA VAL A 404 -6.36 -11.78 -3.16
C VAL A 404 -5.74 -10.40 -3.31
N VAL A 405 -6.52 -9.46 -3.82
CA VAL A 405 -6.21 -8.02 -3.89
C VAL A 405 -7.11 -7.29 -2.90
N LEU A 406 -6.61 -6.98 -1.72
CA LEU A 406 -7.35 -6.19 -0.72
C LEU A 406 -7.20 -4.70 -1.03
N LYS A 407 -8.22 -4.13 -1.67
CA LYS A 407 -8.27 -2.74 -2.13
C LYS A 407 -8.19 -1.73 -0.98
N GLY A 408 -7.65 -0.54 -1.25
CA GLY A 408 -7.57 0.62 -0.34
C GLY A 408 -6.23 1.35 -0.43
N ALA A 409 -6.00 2.35 0.43
CA ALA A 409 -4.70 3.00 0.54
C ALA A 409 -3.65 1.97 0.95
N GLY A 410 -2.53 1.88 0.18
CA GLY A 410 -1.64 0.75 0.31
C GLY A 410 -2.35 -0.57 -0.03
N THR A 411 -2.83 -0.71 -1.28
CA THR A 411 -3.48 -1.94 -1.74
C THR A 411 -2.56 -3.14 -1.56
N LEU A 412 -3.06 -4.19 -0.91
CA LEU A 412 -2.31 -5.40 -0.60
C LEU A 412 -2.65 -6.53 -1.58
N VAL A 413 -1.64 -7.30 -1.97
CA VAL A 413 -1.80 -8.52 -2.78
C VAL A 413 -1.21 -9.69 -2.01
N GLY A 414 -1.99 -10.76 -1.85
CA GLY A 414 -1.58 -12.01 -1.19
C GLY A 414 -1.91 -13.24 -2.04
N ALA A 415 -1.12 -14.29 -1.89
CA ALA A 415 -1.40 -15.59 -2.49
C ALA A 415 -0.79 -16.71 -1.61
N PRO A 416 -1.27 -17.98 -1.73
CA PRO A 416 -0.73 -19.07 -0.98
C PRO A 416 0.79 -19.23 -1.18
N SER A 417 1.52 -19.41 -0.09
CA SER A 417 2.98 -19.60 -0.09
C SER A 417 3.81 -18.48 -0.75
N ARG A 418 3.26 -17.27 -0.82
CA ARG A 418 3.95 -16.07 -1.31
C ARG A 418 4.07 -15.03 -0.19
N THR A 419 5.18 -14.31 -0.15
CA THR A 419 5.30 -13.10 0.66
C THR A 419 4.29 -12.07 0.13
N PRO A 420 3.39 -11.53 0.95
CA PRO A 420 2.43 -10.52 0.51
C PRO A 420 3.13 -9.30 -0.10
N ALA A 421 2.41 -8.57 -0.94
CA ALA A 421 2.95 -7.35 -1.57
C ALA A 421 2.04 -6.15 -1.38
N VAL A 422 2.61 -4.95 -1.38
CA VAL A 422 1.91 -3.66 -1.27
C VAL A 422 2.17 -2.78 -2.49
N CYS A 423 1.12 -2.15 -2.98
CA CYS A 423 1.23 -1.04 -3.93
C CYS A 423 1.17 0.27 -3.17
N GLU A 424 2.28 1.01 -3.21
CA GLU A 424 2.40 2.34 -2.58
C GLU A 424 1.90 3.49 -3.47
N ARG A 425 1.49 3.19 -4.70
CA ARG A 425 0.95 4.14 -5.66
C ARG A 425 -0.56 4.30 -5.48
N GLY A 426 -1.08 5.37 -6.07
CA GLY A 426 -2.47 5.77 -5.99
C GLY A 426 -2.65 7.03 -5.15
N ASN A 427 -3.82 7.65 -5.28
CA ASN A 427 -4.12 8.92 -4.63
C ASN A 427 -5.61 8.99 -4.25
N PRO A 428 -6.00 9.94 -3.36
CA PRO A 428 -7.40 10.10 -2.93
C PRO A 428 -8.40 10.38 -4.04
N GLY A 429 -7.98 10.95 -5.17
CA GLY A 429 -8.84 11.16 -6.34
C GLY A 429 -9.42 9.89 -6.93
N MET A 430 -8.77 8.74 -6.67
CA MET A 430 -9.26 7.42 -7.08
C MET A 430 -10.43 6.90 -6.21
N ALA A 431 -10.84 7.60 -5.17
CA ALA A 431 -12.00 7.24 -4.36
C ALA A 431 -13.31 7.64 -5.06
N SER A 432 -13.55 7.10 -6.27
CA SER A 432 -14.74 7.36 -7.09
C SER A 432 -15.31 6.08 -7.71
N ALA A 433 -16.58 6.15 -8.13
CA ALA A 433 -17.26 4.99 -8.71
C ALA A 433 -16.59 4.50 -10.01
N GLY A 434 -16.56 3.19 -10.22
CA GLY A 434 -16.00 2.55 -11.42
C GLY A 434 -14.50 2.25 -11.35
N MET A 435 -13.77 2.70 -10.32
CA MET A 435 -12.34 2.39 -10.16
C MET A 435 -12.09 0.90 -9.98
N GLY A 436 -12.95 0.20 -9.22
CA GLY A 436 -12.91 -1.26 -9.08
C GLY A 436 -13.11 -1.97 -10.41
N ASP A 437 -14.08 -1.51 -11.21
CA ASP A 437 -14.35 -2.09 -12.54
C ASP A 437 -13.14 -1.97 -13.46
N VAL A 438 -12.48 -0.79 -13.46
CA VAL A 438 -11.24 -0.54 -14.23
C VAL A 438 -10.12 -1.47 -13.74
N LEU A 439 -9.95 -1.63 -12.42
CA LEU A 439 -8.96 -2.54 -11.85
C LEU A 439 -9.22 -3.99 -12.27
N THR A 440 -10.47 -4.44 -12.19
CA THR A 440 -10.88 -5.80 -12.60
C THR A 440 -10.55 -6.07 -14.06
N GLY A 441 -10.89 -5.14 -14.95
CA GLY A 441 -10.54 -5.25 -16.37
C GLY A 441 -9.04 -5.23 -16.61
N THR A 442 -8.30 -4.39 -15.87
CA THR A 442 -6.83 -4.32 -15.93
C THR A 442 -6.19 -5.65 -15.57
N ILE A 443 -6.59 -6.23 -14.43
CA ILE A 443 -6.06 -7.53 -13.98
C ILE A 443 -6.41 -8.64 -14.96
N ALA A 444 -7.67 -8.71 -15.43
CA ALA A 444 -8.10 -9.73 -16.38
C ALA A 444 -7.35 -9.67 -17.72
N GLY A 445 -7.11 -8.45 -18.23
CA GLY A 445 -6.38 -8.24 -19.46
C GLY A 445 -4.89 -8.60 -19.35
N ILE A 446 -4.27 -8.37 -18.20
CA ILE A 446 -2.89 -8.78 -17.94
C ILE A 446 -2.83 -10.30 -17.76
N LEU A 447 -3.75 -10.89 -16.99
CA LEU A 447 -3.82 -12.34 -16.76
C LEU A 447 -3.96 -13.12 -18.08
N ALA A 448 -4.73 -12.61 -19.04
CA ALA A 448 -4.87 -13.23 -20.34
C ALA A 448 -3.56 -13.27 -21.16
N GLN A 449 -2.63 -12.36 -20.88
CA GLN A 449 -1.34 -12.26 -21.56
C GLN A 449 -0.23 -13.03 -20.82
N CYS A 450 -0.09 -12.86 -19.51
CA CYS A 450 1.02 -13.47 -18.73
C CYS A 450 0.69 -14.83 -18.10
N ARG A 451 -0.60 -15.17 -17.89
CA ARG A 451 -1.10 -16.46 -17.37
C ARG A 451 -0.61 -16.83 -15.97
N ASP A 452 -0.24 -15.86 -15.18
CA ASP A 452 0.17 -16.00 -13.79
C ASP A 452 -0.71 -15.11 -12.92
N THR A 453 -1.51 -15.70 -12.03
CA THR A 453 -2.46 -14.97 -11.17
C THR A 453 -1.76 -14.03 -10.21
N TRP A 454 -0.63 -14.47 -9.62
CA TRP A 454 0.14 -13.67 -8.69
C TRP A 454 0.75 -12.41 -9.36
N LEU A 455 1.45 -12.62 -10.49
CA LEU A 455 2.08 -11.52 -11.21
C LEU A 455 1.03 -10.57 -11.81
N SER A 456 -0.09 -11.12 -12.32
CA SER A 456 -1.18 -10.31 -12.91
C SER A 456 -1.86 -9.42 -11.88
N ALA A 457 -2.09 -9.92 -10.68
CA ALA A 457 -2.67 -9.13 -9.59
C ALA A 457 -1.75 -7.97 -9.19
N ARG A 458 -0.46 -8.24 -9.00
CA ARG A 458 0.55 -7.23 -8.63
C ARG A 458 0.67 -6.16 -9.71
N VAL A 459 0.90 -6.57 -10.94
CA VAL A 459 1.08 -5.64 -12.08
C VAL A 459 -0.22 -4.89 -12.39
N GLY A 460 -1.37 -5.55 -12.27
CA GLY A 460 -2.67 -4.91 -12.48
C GLY A 460 -2.95 -3.80 -11.48
N VAL A 461 -2.68 -4.04 -10.20
CA VAL A 461 -2.79 -3.03 -9.14
C VAL A 461 -1.83 -1.88 -9.39
N LEU A 462 -0.57 -2.17 -9.72
CA LEU A 462 0.44 -1.15 -9.96
C LEU A 462 0.09 -0.27 -11.17
N ALA A 463 -0.23 -0.89 -12.32
CA ALA A 463 -0.58 -0.16 -13.53
C ALA A 463 -1.82 0.74 -13.34
N HIS A 464 -2.84 0.24 -12.63
CA HIS A 464 -4.03 0.99 -12.28
C HIS A 464 -3.72 2.20 -11.39
N ALA A 465 -2.92 2.00 -10.35
CA ALA A 465 -2.53 3.06 -9.42
C ALA A 465 -1.63 4.11 -10.11
N MET A 466 -0.65 3.69 -10.93
CA MET A 466 0.18 4.61 -11.71
C MET A 466 -0.64 5.44 -12.70
N ALA A 467 -1.67 4.84 -13.33
CA ALA A 467 -2.57 5.57 -14.20
C ALA A 467 -3.39 6.62 -13.42
N GLY A 468 -3.85 6.28 -12.20
CA GLY A 468 -4.48 7.22 -11.30
C GLY A 468 -3.56 8.39 -10.92
N ASP A 469 -2.30 8.11 -10.58
CA ASP A 469 -1.32 9.14 -10.23
C ASP A 469 -0.98 10.05 -11.44
N ALA A 470 -0.89 9.49 -12.62
CA ALA A 470 -0.64 10.25 -13.84
C ALA A 470 -1.78 11.23 -14.14
N VAL A 471 -3.03 10.80 -13.99
CA VAL A 471 -4.21 11.66 -14.17
C VAL A 471 -4.29 12.72 -13.06
N ALA A 472 -3.99 12.37 -11.83
CA ALA A 472 -4.04 13.27 -10.67
C ALA A 472 -3.05 14.44 -10.74
N ARG A 473 -2.06 14.43 -11.63
CA ARG A 473 -1.11 15.56 -11.82
C ARG A 473 -1.79 16.89 -12.14
N THR A 474 -2.99 16.87 -12.68
CA THR A 474 -3.83 18.04 -12.97
C THR A 474 -4.83 18.36 -11.86
N GLY A 475 -4.87 17.55 -10.81
CA GLY A 475 -5.75 17.65 -9.66
C GLY A 475 -6.47 16.35 -9.38
N GLU A 476 -6.69 16.05 -8.10
CA GLU A 476 -7.34 14.83 -7.65
C GLU A 476 -8.88 14.89 -7.74
N ARG A 477 -9.47 16.07 -7.52
CA ARG A 477 -10.93 16.26 -7.54
C ARG A 477 -11.47 16.19 -8.95
N GLY A 478 -12.48 15.34 -9.16
CA GLY A 478 -13.11 15.16 -10.46
C GLY A 478 -12.42 14.13 -11.35
N LEU A 479 -11.45 13.39 -10.82
CA LEU A 479 -10.82 12.27 -11.49
C LEU A 479 -11.86 11.16 -11.69
N LEU A 480 -12.05 10.73 -12.94
CA LEU A 480 -13.01 9.71 -13.34
C LEU A 480 -12.32 8.37 -13.65
N ALA A 481 -13.02 7.27 -13.41
CA ALA A 481 -12.53 5.93 -13.76
C ALA A 481 -12.20 5.81 -15.26
N SER A 482 -12.94 6.48 -16.14
CA SER A 482 -12.65 6.51 -17.57
C SER A 482 -11.33 7.23 -17.92
N ASP A 483 -10.88 8.17 -17.11
CA ASP A 483 -9.59 8.85 -17.33
C ASP A 483 -8.45 7.91 -16.98
N VAL A 484 -8.57 7.18 -15.86
CA VAL A 484 -7.64 6.12 -15.47
C VAL A 484 -7.57 5.03 -16.55
N ALA A 485 -8.72 4.57 -17.04
CA ALA A 485 -8.76 3.57 -18.11
C ALA A 485 -8.01 4.02 -19.36
N ARG A 486 -8.12 5.30 -19.76
CA ARG A 486 -7.38 5.85 -20.93
C ARG A 486 -5.87 5.85 -20.71
N GLU A 487 -5.42 6.19 -19.48
CA GLU A 487 -4.00 6.33 -19.15
C GLU A 487 -3.29 4.98 -18.98
N LEU A 488 -4.02 3.88 -18.72
CA LEU A 488 -3.45 2.53 -18.59
C LEU A 488 -2.49 2.18 -19.72
N ARG A 489 -2.80 2.59 -20.97
CA ARG A 489 -1.94 2.31 -22.12
C ARG A 489 -0.52 2.86 -21.94
N THR A 490 -0.36 4.03 -21.35
CA THR A 490 0.95 4.61 -21.07
C THR A 490 1.67 3.80 -19.98
N CYS A 491 0.96 3.43 -18.91
CA CYS A 491 1.53 2.75 -17.75
C CYS A 491 1.99 1.30 -18.03
N VAL A 492 1.45 0.63 -19.04
CA VAL A 492 1.84 -0.75 -19.39
C VAL A 492 2.86 -0.84 -20.54
N ASN A 493 3.35 0.28 -21.05
CA ASN A 493 4.36 0.36 -22.13
C ASN A 493 5.62 1.10 -21.65
N LEU A 494 6.21 0.63 -20.55
CA LEU A 494 7.44 1.17 -19.95
C LEU A 494 8.69 0.82 -20.77
#